data_a1f3216cb8dbab8cd706d27b1125ed8d
#
_entry.id   a1f3216cb8dbab8cd706d27b1125ed8d
#
_cell.length_a   1.000
_cell.length_b   1.000
_cell.length_c   1.000
_cell.angle_alpha   90.00
_cell.angle_beta   90.00
_cell.angle_gamma   90.00
#
_symmetry.space_group_name_H-M   'P 1'
#
loop_
_entity.id
_entity.type
_entity.pdbx_description
1 polymer ?
#
loop_
_entity_poly.entity_id
_entity_poly.type
_entity_poly.pdbx_seq_one_letter_code
_entity_poly.pdbx_strand_id
1 'polypeptide(L)'
;MPMSQIKTFKSYAKVNLGLKVLDLLPDNYHSIFTIMQEIDFYDIINIQKNNKNKINLFCDGTVKVPDDKTNLCYKAAELIFNNYNIPSGINISLTKKVPIGAGLGGGSSNAATILCGLNQIFK
;
A
#
# COMPACT_ATOMS: atom_id res chain seq x y z
N MET A 1 28.89 6.82 -5.78
CA MET A 1 27.78 5.98 -6.25
C MET A 1 26.60 6.85 -6.61
N PRO A 2 26.07 6.72 -7.81
CA PRO A 2 24.87 7.46 -8.13
C PRO A 2 23.72 6.97 -7.24
N MET A 3 22.91 7.91 -6.78
CA MET A 3 21.70 7.58 -6.02
C MET A 3 20.72 6.88 -6.93
N SER A 4 20.03 5.88 -6.39
CA SER A 4 18.96 5.18 -7.08
C SER A 4 17.82 6.15 -7.42
N GLN A 5 17.22 5.96 -8.57
CA GLN A 5 16.09 6.77 -9.00
C GLN A 5 14.86 6.52 -8.13
N ILE A 6 14.15 7.60 -7.78
CA ILE A 6 12.88 7.50 -7.08
C ILE A 6 11.79 7.12 -8.09
N LYS A 7 11.01 6.11 -7.76
CA LYS A 7 9.81 5.72 -8.50
C LYS A 7 8.58 6.19 -7.75
N THR A 8 7.69 6.88 -8.44
CA THR A 8 6.48 7.47 -7.87
C THR A 8 5.25 6.72 -8.35
N PHE A 9 4.37 6.38 -7.42
CA PHE A 9 3.13 5.66 -7.69
C PHE A 9 1.95 6.40 -7.08
N LYS A 10 0.82 6.37 -7.76
CA LYS A 10 -0.45 6.82 -7.23
C LYS A 10 -1.19 5.62 -6.66
N SER A 11 -1.64 5.74 -5.42
CA SER A 11 -2.36 4.69 -4.70
C SER A 11 -3.82 5.14 -4.56
N TYR A 12 -4.67 4.69 -5.46
CA TYR A 12 -6.02 5.23 -5.61
C TYR A 12 -6.98 4.69 -4.57
N ALA A 13 -7.90 5.56 -4.14
CA ALA A 13 -9.08 5.19 -3.38
C ALA A 13 -10.13 4.55 -4.30
N LYS A 14 -11.09 3.91 -3.69
CA LYS A 14 -12.26 3.33 -4.38
C LYS A 14 -13.52 3.69 -3.62
N VAL A 15 -14.65 3.63 -4.32
CA VAL A 15 -15.99 3.68 -3.71
C VAL A 15 -16.75 2.43 -4.10
N ASN A 16 -17.67 2.01 -3.23
CA ASN A 16 -18.65 0.99 -3.57
C ASN A 16 -19.86 1.69 -4.18
N LEU A 17 -20.19 1.34 -5.41
CA LEU A 17 -21.38 1.88 -6.09
C LEU A 17 -22.65 1.21 -5.62
N GLY A 18 -22.54 0.05 -5.02
CA GLY A 18 -23.62 -0.67 -4.38
C GLY A 18 -23.03 -1.80 -3.56
N LEU A 19 -23.60 -2.04 -2.39
CA LEU A 19 -23.14 -3.11 -1.51
C LEU A 19 -24.34 -3.87 -0.99
N LYS A 20 -24.35 -5.18 -1.23
CA LYS A 20 -25.36 -6.09 -0.68
C LYS A 20 -24.66 -7.15 0.14
N VAL A 21 -24.98 -7.22 1.43
CA VAL A 21 -24.52 -8.29 2.30
C VAL A 21 -25.42 -9.50 2.08
N LEU A 22 -24.82 -10.63 1.75
CA LEU A 22 -25.49 -11.88 1.47
C LEU A 22 -25.43 -12.82 2.69
N ASP A 23 -25.32 -14.10 2.45
CA ASP A 23 -25.38 -15.13 3.48
C ASP A 23 -24.16 -15.11 4.40
N LEU A 24 -24.40 -15.49 5.68
CA LEU A 24 -23.33 -15.73 6.65
C LEU A 24 -22.55 -16.98 6.24
N LEU A 25 -21.23 -16.86 6.16
CA LEU A 25 -20.34 -17.97 5.84
C LEU A 25 -19.92 -18.73 7.10
N PRO A 26 -19.41 -19.99 6.97
CA PRO A 26 -19.02 -20.79 8.13
C PRO A 26 -17.90 -20.18 8.98
N ASP A 27 -17.12 -19.27 8.43
CA ASP A 27 -16.02 -18.57 9.12
C ASP A 27 -16.46 -17.27 9.81
N ASN A 28 -17.78 -17.04 9.96
CA ASN A 28 -18.40 -15.84 10.50
C ASN A 28 -18.26 -14.58 9.62
N TYR A 29 -17.78 -14.72 8.39
CA TYR A 29 -17.83 -13.66 7.39
C TYR A 29 -19.12 -13.78 6.56
N HIS A 30 -19.55 -12.68 5.98
CA HIS A 30 -20.69 -12.67 5.07
C HIS A 30 -20.20 -12.61 3.63
N SER A 31 -20.92 -13.30 2.74
CA SER A 31 -20.81 -13.04 1.31
C SER A 31 -21.31 -11.63 1.03
N ILE A 32 -20.63 -10.93 0.12
CA ILE A 32 -21.07 -9.61 -0.32
C ILE A 32 -21.16 -9.56 -1.84
N PHE A 33 -22.07 -8.74 -2.33
CA PHE A 33 -22.13 -8.35 -3.74
C PHE A 33 -21.90 -6.84 -3.79
N THR A 34 -20.90 -6.42 -4.55
CA THR A 34 -20.56 -5.01 -4.66
C THR A 34 -19.96 -4.68 -6.03
N ILE A 35 -20.14 -3.45 -6.44
CA ILE A 35 -19.46 -2.88 -7.59
C ILE A 35 -18.51 -1.82 -7.05
N MET A 36 -17.22 -2.02 -7.29
CA MET A 36 -16.19 -1.05 -6.86
C MET A 36 -15.79 -0.17 -8.02
N GLN A 37 -15.60 1.11 -7.73
CA GLN A 37 -15.13 2.10 -8.69
C GLN A 37 -13.91 2.80 -8.12
N GLU A 38 -12.79 2.71 -8.83
CA GLU A 38 -11.62 3.52 -8.52
C GLU A 38 -11.94 4.99 -8.82
N ILE A 39 -11.49 5.89 -7.96
CA ILE A 39 -11.74 7.32 -8.10
C ILE A 39 -10.41 8.08 -8.16
N ASP A 40 -10.46 9.31 -8.69
CA ASP A 40 -9.27 10.16 -8.82
C ASP A 40 -8.98 10.89 -7.51
N PHE A 41 -8.81 10.10 -6.46
CA PHE A 41 -8.39 10.53 -5.13
C PHE A 41 -7.38 9.50 -4.65
N TYR A 42 -6.17 9.93 -4.30
CA TYR A 42 -5.08 8.98 -4.12
C TYR A 42 -4.04 9.48 -3.12
N ASP A 43 -3.34 8.51 -2.55
CA ASP A 43 -2.09 8.73 -1.84
C ASP A 43 -0.93 8.68 -2.85
N ILE A 44 0.19 9.26 -2.48
CA ILE A 44 1.41 9.20 -3.29
C ILE A 44 2.43 8.32 -2.54
N ILE A 45 2.99 7.36 -3.24
CA ILE A 45 4.03 6.49 -2.71
C ILE A 45 5.27 6.64 -3.59
N ASN A 46 6.38 7.02 -2.95
CA ASN A 46 7.69 7.06 -3.57
C ASN A 46 8.52 5.91 -3.04
N ILE A 47 9.19 5.18 -3.92
CA ILE A 47 10.08 4.08 -3.55
C ILE A 47 11.44 4.32 -4.17
N GLN A 48 12.47 4.17 -3.34
CA GLN A 48 13.86 4.31 -3.77
C GLN A 48 14.69 3.20 -3.14
N LYS A 49 15.56 2.57 -3.92
CA LYS A 49 16.50 1.59 -3.37
C LYS A 49 17.50 2.28 -2.45
N ASN A 50 17.91 1.59 -1.39
CA ASN A 50 19.01 2.01 -0.55
C ASN A 50 20.04 0.89 -0.41
N ASN A 51 21.22 1.22 0.12
CA ASN A 51 22.31 0.27 0.27
C ASN A 51 22.44 -0.29 1.70
N LYS A 52 21.39 -0.16 2.53
CA LYS A 52 21.46 -0.49 3.95
C LYS A 52 20.72 -1.78 4.32
N ASN A 53 20.16 -2.50 3.36
CA ASN A 53 19.38 -3.72 3.57
C ASN A 53 18.25 -3.55 4.59
N LYS A 54 17.64 -2.36 4.62
CA LYS A 54 16.56 -2.01 5.53
C LYS A 54 15.38 -1.46 4.75
N ILE A 55 14.19 -1.67 5.32
CA ILE A 55 12.98 -0.99 4.89
C ILE A 55 12.81 0.24 5.78
N ASN A 56 12.87 1.41 5.18
CA ASN A 56 12.58 2.67 5.88
C ASN A 56 11.26 3.21 5.37
N LEU A 57 10.38 3.62 6.28
CA LEU A 57 9.09 4.18 5.95
C LEU A 57 8.95 5.57 6.54
N PHE A 58 8.60 6.53 5.69
CA PHE A 58 8.33 7.91 6.08
C PHE A 58 6.89 8.24 5.66
N CYS A 59 6.12 8.79 6.58
CA CYS A 59 4.72 9.15 6.32
C CYS A 59 4.50 10.62 6.58
N ASP A 60 3.86 11.28 5.62
CA ASP A 60 3.38 12.65 5.77
C ASP A 60 2.00 12.77 5.11
N GLY A 61 1.52 13.99 4.91
CA GLY A 61 0.22 14.26 4.32
C GLY A 61 -0.79 14.73 5.34
N THR A 62 -2.04 14.84 4.90
CA THR A 62 -3.12 15.38 5.74
C THR A 62 -3.71 14.36 6.71
N VAL A 63 -3.48 13.06 6.46
CA VAL A 63 -3.94 11.96 7.31
C VAL A 63 -2.75 11.35 8.01
N LYS A 64 -2.79 11.29 9.33
CA LYS A 64 -1.70 10.70 10.11
C LYS A 64 -1.84 9.19 10.17
N VAL A 65 -0.75 8.50 9.86
CA VAL A 65 -0.64 7.05 9.95
C VAL A 65 0.69 6.69 10.60
N PRO A 66 0.80 5.50 11.23
CA PRO A 66 2.08 5.07 11.78
C PRO A 66 3.14 4.93 10.69
N ASP A 67 4.39 5.27 11.02
CA ASP A 67 5.55 5.05 10.14
C ASP A 67 6.40 3.87 10.61
N ASP A 68 5.79 2.89 11.23
CA ASP A 68 6.43 1.71 11.79
C ASP A 68 5.93 0.42 11.12
N LYS A 69 6.28 -0.72 11.72
CA LYS A 69 5.94 -2.05 11.19
C LYS A 69 4.44 -2.36 11.17
N THR A 70 3.62 -1.56 11.84
CA THR A 70 2.17 -1.74 11.82
C THR A 70 1.52 -1.17 10.55
N ASN A 71 2.23 -0.31 9.82
CA ASN A 71 1.73 0.27 8.57
C ASN A 71 1.66 -0.79 7.48
N LEU A 72 0.56 -0.80 6.71
CA LEU A 72 0.36 -1.77 5.63
C LEU A 72 1.41 -1.67 4.53
N CYS A 73 1.96 -0.48 4.27
CA CYS A 73 3.07 -0.32 3.33
C CYS A 73 4.29 -1.10 3.80
N TYR A 74 4.63 -0.99 5.08
CA TYR A 74 5.75 -1.71 5.65
C TYR A 74 5.53 -3.21 5.60
N LYS A 75 4.35 -3.66 6.01
CA LYS A 75 4.00 -5.09 6.02
C LYS A 75 4.05 -5.69 4.61
N ALA A 76 3.57 -4.98 3.61
CA ALA A 76 3.62 -5.44 2.22
C ALA A 76 5.07 -5.57 1.74
N ALA A 77 5.91 -4.58 2.03
CA ALA A 77 7.32 -4.63 1.68
C ALA A 77 8.04 -5.77 2.40
N GLU A 78 7.80 -5.91 3.70
CA GLU A 78 8.41 -6.98 4.49
C GLU A 78 8.03 -8.36 3.96
N LEU A 79 6.79 -8.54 3.53
CA LEU A 79 6.34 -9.79 2.94
C LEU A 79 7.16 -10.16 1.70
N ILE A 80 7.43 -9.18 0.83
CA ILE A 80 8.26 -9.39 -0.36
C ILE A 80 9.70 -9.73 0.03
N PHE A 81 10.27 -8.96 0.96
CA PHE A 81 11.66 -9.18 1.37
C PHE A 81 11.86 -10.51 2.11
N ASN A 82 10.85 -11.00 2.82
CA ASN A 82 10.94 -12.29 3.50
C ASN A 82 10.81 -13.49 2.55
N ASN A 83 10.16 -13.31 1.41
CA ASN A 83 9.89 -14.39 0.47
C ASN A 83 10.83 -14.42 -0.73
N TYR A 84 11.59 -13.36 -0.95
CA TYR A 84 12.51 -13.25 -2.08
C TYR A 84 13.86 -12.75 -1.60
N ASN A 85 14.91 -13.21 -2.24
CA ASN A 85 16.26 -12.83 -1.89
C ASN A 85 16.62 -11.51 -2.59
N ILE A 86 16.23 -10.40 -2.01
CA ILE A 86 16.41 -9.07 -2.58
C ILE A 86 17.74 -8.47 -2.08
N PRO A 87 18.61 -8.00 -3.00
CA PRO A 87 19.97 -7.61 -2.63
C PRO A 87 20.14 -6.19 -2.09
N SER A 88 19.05 -5.48 -1.87
CA SER A 88 19.11 -4.09 -1.36
C SER A 88 17.95 -3.84 -0.42
N GLY A 89 18.01 -2.70 0.32
CA GLY A 89 16.87 -2.17 1.05
C GLY A 89 16.09 -1.16 0.22
N ILE A 90 15.06 -0.60 0.81
CA ILE A 90 14.24 0.44 0.18
C ILE A 90 13.88 1.53 1.18
N ASN A 91 13.70 2.73 0.64
CA ASN A 91 13.05 3.84 1.32
C ASN A 91 11.67 4.02 0.71
N ILE A 92 10.65 4.01 1.54
CA ILE A 92 9.26 4.27 1.14
C ILE A 92 8.84 5.59 1.75
N SER A 93 8.29 6.48 0.94
CA SER A 93 7.69 7.73 1.39
C SER A 93 6.22 7.71 1.01
N LEU A 94 5.33 7.77 2.00
CA LEU A 94 3.89 7.75 1.83
C LEU A 94 3.33 9.13 2.16
N THR A 95 2.72 9.79 1.18
CA THR A 95 1.93 11.00 1.39
C THR A 95 0.47 10.61 1.49
N LYS A 96 -0.06 10.59 2.71
CA LYS A 96 -1.38 10.07 2.99
C LYS A 96 -2.44 11.15 2.88
N LYS A 97 -3.41 10.97 1.98
CA LYS A 97 -4.56 11.86 1.78
C LYS A 97 -5.88 11.12 1.96
N VAL A 98 -5.93 9.85 1.62
CA VAL A 98 -7.15 9.06 1.70
C VAL A 98 -7.42 8.71 3.17
N PRO A 99 -8.56 9.10 3.73
CA PRO A 99 -8.87 8.85 5.13
C PRO A 99 -8.91 7.36 5.49
N ILE A 100 -8.53 7.06 6.73
CA ILE A 100 -8.56 5.71 7.27
C ILE A 100 -9.97 5.40 7.76
N GLY A 101 -10.43 4.17 7.52
CA GLY A 101 -11.69 3.69 8.07
C GLY A 101 -12.92 4.33 7.43
N ALA A 102 -12.76 5.00 6.30
CA ALA A 102 -13.86 5.68 5.60
C ALA A 102 -14.49 4.82 4.49
N GLY A 103 -14.11 3.55 4.38
CA GLY A 103 -14.62 2.67 3.34
C GLY A 103 -14.04 2.94 1.96
N LEU A 104 -12.94 3.70 1.88
CA LEU A 104 -12.31 4.10 0.61
C LEU A 104 -11.18 3.17 0.16
N GLY A 105 -10.86 2.15 0.96
CA GLY A 105 -9.87 1.15 0.61
C GLY A 105 -8.43 1.66 0.53
N GLY A 106 -8.11 2.78 1.19
CA GLY A 106 -6.81 3.43 1.08
C GLY A 106 -5.65 2.56 1.55
N GLY A 107 -5.81 1.89 2.70
CA GLY A 107 -4.77 1.02 3.25
C GLY A 107 -4.49 -0.18 2.37
N SER A 108 -5.53 -0.84 1.87
CA SER A 108 -5.40 -1.96 0.93
C SER A 108 -4.77 -1.52 -0.37
N SER A 109 -5.14 -0.35 -0.88
CA SER A 109 -4.53 0.24 -2.07
C SER A 109 -3.05 0.52 -1.86
N ASN A 110 -2.68 1.05 -0.68
CA ASN A 110 -1.28 1.29 -0.34
C ASN A 110 -0.48 -0.03 -0.38
N ALA A 111 -0.99 -1.08 0.24
CA ALA A 111 -0.33 -2.39 0.22
C ALA A 111 -0.16 -2.92 -1.20
N ALA A 112 -1.23 -2.88 -2.00
CA ALA A 112 -1.19 -3.34 -3.39
C ALA A 112 -0.19 -2.54 -4.23
N THR A 113 -0.15 -1.22 -4.03
CA THR A 113 0.79 -0.34 -4.73
C THR A 113 2.24 -0.68 -4.39
N ILE A 114 2.53 -0.98 -3.12
CA ILE A 114 3.87 -1.43 -2.71
C ILE A 114 4.22 -2.75 -3.40
N LEU A 115 3.33 -3.73 -3.40
CA LEU A 115 3.60 -5.02 -4.04
C LEU A 115 3.89 -4.86 -5.54
N CYS A 116 3.06 -4.11 -6.24
CA CYS A 116 3.25 -3.85 -7.68
C CYS A 116 4.50 -3.03 -7.94
N GLY A 117 4.75 -2.01 -7.12
CA GLY A 117 5.93 -1.15 -7.27
C GLY A 117 7.23 -1.91 -7.06
N LEU A 118 7.31 -2.75 -6.05
CA LEU A 118 8.49 -3.58 -5.80
C LEU A 118 8.71 -4.59 -6.93
N ASN A 119 7.63 -5.15 -7.46
CA ASN A 119 7.72 -6.05 -8.61
C ASN A 119 8.31 -5.35 -9.84
N GLN A 120 7.99 -4.08 -10.06
CA GLN A 120 8.58 -3.30 -11.15
C GLN A 120 10.05 -2.97 -10.91
N ILE A 121 10.41 -2.66 -9.66
CA ILE A 121 11.76 -2.22 -9.31
C ILE A 121 12.74 -3.38 -9.28
N PHE A 122 12.33 -4.54 -8.82
CA PHE A 122 13.18 -5.71 -8.60
C PHE A 122 12.93 -6.87 -9.56
N LYS A 123 12.45 -6.60 -10.72
CA LYS A 123 12.28 -7.66 -11.73
C LYS A 123 13.51 -8.51 -11.94
#